data_ad26649a49a1ca9516c96c8d4564e81a
#
_entry.id   ad26649a49a1ca9516c96c8d4564e81a
#
_cell.length_a   1.000
_cell.length_b   1.000
_cell.length_c   1.000
_cell.angle_alpha   90.00
_cell.angle_beta   90.00
_cell.angle_gamma   90.00
#
_symmetry.space_group_name_H-M   'P 1'
#
loop_
_entity.id
_entity.type
_entity.pdbx_description
1 polymer ?
#
loop_
_entity_poly.entity_id
_entity_poly.type
_entity_poly.pdbx_seq_one_letter_code
_entity_poly.pdbx_strand_id
1 'polypeptide(L)'
;QVMHRMIGKDGKTTWVLDRGRVVERDEQGNPLRVMGTHIDITHEKEYEQQLAQLAHRDPLTGLLNRTALHRQFPGEYRAICFIDLDDFKQVNDNLGHRAGDELLVALSQRLRHCCCEEVRLGRLGGDEFVLLLPWPSEDPRTSHLARQCIDAIATPFELPNGEAAVGLSMGIAAIRPQDDFSTALARADQAMYRVKRSGKRGFH
;
A
#
# COMPACT_ATOMS: atom_id res chain seq x y z
N GLN A 1 19.92 17.07 23.50
CA GLN A 1 19.99 15.90 22.63
C GLN A 1 19.33 16.22 21.31
N VAL A 2 20.02 15.99 20.19
CA VAL A 2 19.53 16.31 18.84
C VAL A 2 19.86 15.13 17.91
N MET A 3 18.90 14.79 17.03
CA MET A 3 19.13 13.84 15.94
C MET A 3 19.22 14.61 14.62
N HIS A 4 20.20 14.32 13.81
CA HIS A 4 20.34 14.89 12.47
C HIS A 4 21.06 13.94 11.50
N ARG A 5 21.06 14.30 10.23
CA ARG A 5 21.77 13.55 9.19
C ARG A 5 23.09 14.23 8.90
N MET A 6 24.16 13.47 8.87
CA MET A 6 25.48 13.91 8.40
C MET A 6 25.80 13.27 7.05
N ILE A 7 26.43 14.00 6.17
CA ILE A 7 26.89 13.50 4.88
C ILE A 7 28.40 13.33 4.97
N GLY A 8 28.88 12.09 4.82
CA GLY A 8 30.29 11.75 4.80
C GLY A 8 30.99 12.28 3.55
N LYS A 9 32.34 12.29 3.55
CA LYS A 9 33.12 12.68 2.38
C LYS A 9 32.91 11.80 1.15
N ASP A 10 32.45 10.58 1.39
CA ASP A 10 32.04 9.58 0.38
C ASP A 10 30.61 9.78 -0.14
N GLY A 11 29.91 10.83 0.31
CA GLY A 11 28.52 11.11 -0.01
C GLY A 11 27.50 10.26 0.75
N LYS A 12 27.94 9.35 1.63
CA LYS A 12 27.06 8.50 2.41
C LYS A 12 26.37 9.29 3.53
N THR A 13 25.08 9.09 3.69
CA THR A 13 24.30 9.69 4.78
C THR A 13 24.35 8.79 6.02
N THR A 14 24.71 9.39 7.15
CA THR A 14 24.73 8.74 8.47
C THR A 14 23.78 9.49 9.40
N TRP A 15 22.95 8.77 10.13
CA TRP A 15 22.13 9.34 11.19
C TRP A 15 22.94 9.42 12.49
N VAL A 16 23.03 10.61 13.05
CA VAL A 16 23.81 10.87 14.26
C VAL A 16 22.91 11.38 15.38
N LEU A 17 23.06 10.79 16.54
CA LEU A 17 22.46 11.25 17.79
C LEU A 17 23.51 11.98 18.61
N ASP A 18 23.37 13.30 18.71
CA ASP A 18 24.21 14.14 19.53
C ASP A 18 23.65 14.29 20.92
N ARG A 19 24.47 14.02 21.90
CA ARG A 19 24.21 14.32 23.31
C ARG A 19 25.33 15.19 23.84
N GLY A 20 25.01 16.39 24.29
CA GLY A 20 25.99 17.31 24.87
C GLY A 20 25.48 17.97 26.13
N ARG A 21 26.40 18.33 26.99
CA ARG A 21 26.15 19.18 28.15
C ARG A 21 27.29 20.19 28.33
N VAL A 22 26.91 21.36 28.84
CA VAL A 22 27.89 22.33 29.30
C VAL A 22 28.50 21.81 30.60
N VAL A 23 29.82 21.68 30.65
CA VAL A 23 30.54 21.18 31.83
C VAL A 23 31.29 22.30 32.56
N GLU A 24 31.52 23.44 31.90
CA GLU A 24 32.20 24.58 32.46
C GLU A 24 31.58 25.88 31.92
N ARG A 25 31.46 26.90 32.79
CA ARG A 25 30.93 28.22 32.45
C ARG A 25 31.84 29.32 32.99
N ASP A 26 31.87 30.48 32.35
CA ASP A 26 32.52 31.67 32.86
C ASP A 26 31.75 32.29 34.01
N GLU A 27 32.32 33.35 34.59
CA GLU A 27 31.70 34.14 35.70
C GLU A 27 30.38 34.81 35.28
N GLN A 28 30.14 34.95 33.97
CA GLN A 28 28.91 35.55 33.41
C GLN A 28 27.88 34.49 33.00
N GLY A 29 28.17 33.17 33.21
CA GLY A 29 27.28 32.07 32.91
C GLY A 29 27.34 31.55 31.46
N ASN A 30 28.24 32.10 30.64
CA ASN A 30 28.42 31.61 29.26
C ASN A 30 29.17 30.27 29.24
N PRO A 31 28.82 29.36 28.31
CA PRO A 31 29.47 28.06 28.22
C PRO A 31 30.95 28.20 27.74
N LEU A 32 31.89 27.76 28.57
CA LEU A 32 33.33 27.67 28.23
C LEU A 32 33.67 26.30 27.66
N ARG A 33 33.05 25.25 28.17
CA ARG A 33 33.36 23.88 27.76
C ARG A 33 32.09 23.05 27.63
N VAL A 34 31.95 22.38 26.50
CA VAL A 34 30.88 21.43 26.22
C VAL A 34 31.51 20.05 26.04
N MET A 35 30.95 19.06 26.69
CA MET A 35 31.27 17.66 26.44
C MET A 35 30.05 16.95 25.84
N GLY A 36 30.30 16.09 24.87
CA GLY A 36 29.20 15.35 24.21
C GLY A 36 29.71 14.06 23.57
N THR A 37 28.70 13.31 23.08
CA THR A 37 28.90 12.09 22.31
C THR A 37 28.16 12.19 21.01
N HIS A 38 28.76 11.71 19.93
CA HIS A 38 28.12 11.44 18.66
C HIS A 38 27.94 9.92 18.56
N ILE A 39 26.71 9.48 18.39
CA ILE A 39 26.37 8.06 18.28
C ILE A 39 25.79 7.87 16.88
N ASP A 40 26.36 6.96 16.10
CA ASP A 40 25.78 6.52 14.84
C ASP A 40 24.56 5.66 15.13
N ILE A 41 23.39 6.14 14.70
CA ILE A 41 22.09 5.45 14.85
C ILE A 41 21.49 5.08 13.49
N THR A 42 22.34 4.94 12.47
CA THR A 42 21.90 4.63 11.10
C THR A 42 21.20 3.27 11.06
N HIS A 43 21.78 2.26 11.67
CA HIS A 43 21.18 0.92 11.72
C HIS A 43 19.84 0.90 12.45
N GLU A 44 19.73 1.59 13.58
CA GLU A 44 18.47 1.70 14.31
C GLU A 44 17.39 2.35 13.44
N LYS A 45 17.73 3.40 12.69
CA LYS A 45 16.81 4.08 11.78
C LYS A 45 16.43 3.21 10.58
N GLU A 46 17.36 2.46 10.04
CA GLU A 46 17.09 1.48 8.97
C GLU A 46 16.14 0.38 9.46
N TYR A 47 16.38 -0.16 10.65
CA TYR A 47 15.47 -1.15 11.26
C TYR A 47 14.08 -0.57 11.55
N GLU A 48 13.98 0.64 12.10
CA GLU A 48 12.70 1.31 12.31
C GLU A 48 11.94 1.48 10.98
N GLN A 49 12.62 1.86 9.90
CA GLN A 49 12.03 1.99 8.58
C GLN A 49 11.58 0.64 8.00
N GLN A 50 12.40 -0.40 8.14
CA GLN A 50 12.04 -1.74 7.70
C GLN A 50 10.83 -2.28 8.47
N LEU A 51 10.80 -2.11 9.79
CA LEU A 51 9.66 -2.49 10.61
C LEU A 51 8.39 -1.72 10.22
N ALA A 52 8.50 -0.42 9.93
CA ALA A 52 7.38 0.39 9.46
C ALA A 52 6.89 -0.08 8.08
N GLN A 53 7.79 -0.44 7.17
CA GLN A 53 7.42 -1.00 5.87
C GLN A 53 6.69 -2.34 6.03
N LEU A 54 7.22 -3.27 6.82
CA LEU A 54 6.58 -4.56 7.11
C LEU A 54 5.22 -4.38 7.80
N ALA A 55 5.09 -3.36 8.65
CA ALA A 55 3.83 -3.08 9.33
C ALA A 55 2.75 -2.49 8.43
N HIS A 56 3.09 -1.91 7.27
CA HIS A 56 2.15 -1.14 6.44
C HIS A 56 2.10 -1.54 4.97
N ARG A 57 3.00 -2.40 4.50
CA ARG A 57 3.07 -2.84 3.12
C ARG A 57 2.87 -4.35 2.99
N ASP A 58 2.27 -4.76 1.88
CA ASP A 58 2.26 -6.16 1.46
C ASP A 58 3.67 -6.52 0.93
N PRO A 59 4.31 -7.58 1.45
CA PRO A 59 5.70 -7.87 1.11
C PRO A 59 5.91 -8.30 -0.35
N LEU A 60 4.89 -8.84 -1.00
CA LEU A 60 4.97 -9.29 -2.39
C LEU A 60 4.82 -8.12 -3.36
N THR A 61 3.79 -7.30 -3.18
CA THR A 61 3.37 -6.28 -4.15
C THR A 61 3.83 -4.86 -3.81
N GLY A 62 4.25 -4.63 -2.56
CA GLY A 62 4.59 -3.29 -2.04
C GLY A 62 3.39 -2.35 -1.89
N LEU A 63 2.17 -2.82 -2.11
CA LEU A 63 0.94 -2.08 -1.87
C LEU A 63 0.66 -1.90 -0.37
N LEU A 64 -0.32 -1.08 -0.01
CA LEU A 64 -0.80 -1.03 1.37
C LEU A 64 -1.32 -2.42 1.79
N ASN A 65 -0.95 -2.86 3.00
CA ASN A 65 -1.53 -4.08 3.55
C ASN A 65 -2.86 -3.79 4.27
N ARG A 66 -3.54 -4.85 4.75
CA ARG A 66 -4.79 -4.74 5.51
C ARG A 66 -4.69 -3.76 6.68
N THR A 67 -3.60 -3.81 7.44
CA THR A 67 -3.37 -2.94 8.60
C THR A 67 -3.29 -1.47 8.21
N ALA A 68 -2.58 -1.16 7.13
CA ALA A 68 -2.45 0.20 6.64
C ALA A 68 -3.77 0.76 6.10
N LEU A 69 -4.54 -0.04 5.36
CA LEU A 69 -5.86 0.34 4.88
C LEU A 69 -6.82 0.63 6.04
N HIS A 70 -6.86 -0.26 7.04
CA HIS A 70 -7.69 -0.08 8.23
C HIS A 70 -7.35 1.22 9.00
N ARG A 71 -6.06 1.56 9.12
CA ARG A 71 -5.62 2.79 9.83
C ARG A 71 -5.99 4.07 9.09
N GLN A 72 -6.12 4.03 7.76
CA GLN A 72 -6.50 5.18 6.94
C GLN A 72 -8.02 5.35 6.82
N PHE A 73 -8.79 4.33 7.22
CA PHE A 73 -10.25 4.30 7.11
C PHE A 73 -10.94 4.92 8.35
N PRO A 74 -12.07 5.64 8.21
CA PRO A 74 -12.64 6.10 6.93
C PRO A 74 -11.89 7.31 6.35
N GLY A 75 -11.20 8.11 7.15
CA GLY A 75 -10.48 9.29 6.72
C GLY A 75 -11.33 10.21 5.83
N GLU A 76 -10.79 10.59 4.71
CA GLU A 76 -11.46 11.40 3.67
C GLU A 76 -12.20 10.56 2.63
N TYR A 77 -12.18 9.22 2.74
CA TYR A 77 -12.77 8.33 1.74
C TYR A 77 -14.29 8.24 1.87
N ARG A 78 -14.96 8.10 0.73
CA ARG A 78 -16.41 8.04 0.60
C ARG A 78 -16.92 6.74 0.00
N ALA A 79 -16.05 5.99 -0.70
CA ALA A 79 -16.38 4.66 -1.20
C ALA A 79 -15.20 3.70 -1.03
N ILE A 80 -15.52 2.43 -0.95
CA ILE A 80 -14.59 1.31 -0.91
C ILE A 80 -14.90 0.37 -2.08
N CYS A 81 -13.86 -0.09 -2.77
CA CYS A 81 -13.98 -1.08 -3.83
C CYS A 81 -13.19 -2.33 -3.42
N PHE A 82 -13.85 -3.48 -3.41
CA PHE A 82 -13.23 -4.78 -3.23
C PHE A 82 -13.00 -5.41 -4.60
N ILE A 83 -11.82 -5.92 -4.84
CA ILE A 83 -11.37 -6.48 -6.11
C ILE A 83 -10.85 -7.89 -5.87
N ASP A 84 -11.26 -8.81 -6.72
CA ASP A 84 -10.81 -10.20 -6.72
C ASP A 84 -10.45 -10.62 -8.15
N LEU A 85 -9.37 -11.37 -8.32
CA LEU A 85 -8.94 -11.87 -9.61
C LEU A 85 -9.75 -13.10 -10.01
N ASP A 86 -10.36 -13.03 -11.17
CA ASP A 86 -11.04 -14.17 -11.75
C ASP A 86 -10.01 -15.18 -12.27
N ASP A 87 -10.23 -16.44 -11.89
CA ASP A 87 -9.46 -17.60 -12.38
C ASP A 87 -7.97 -17.63 -11.94
N PHE A 88 -7.57 -16.85 -10.94
CA PHE A 88 -6.19 -16.83 -10.41
C PHE A 88 -5.70 -18.22 -9.98
N LYS A 89 -6.58 -19.03 -9.37
CA LYS A 89 -6.25 -20.40 -9.00
C LYS A 89 -5.79 -21.24 -10.20
N GLN A 90 -6.40 -21.07 -11.37
CA GLN A 90 -6.01 -21.80 -12.58
C GLN A 90 -4.60 -21.41 -13.04
N VAL A 91 -4.19 -20.15 -12.86
CA VAL A 91 -2.81 -19.73 -13.14
C VAL A 91 -1.83 -20.46 -12.23
N ASN A 92 -2.11 -20.52 -10.92
CA ASN A 92 -1.28 -21.27 -9.99
C ASN A 92 -1.21 -22.76 -10.31
N ASP A 93 -2.36 -23.37 -10.64
CA ASP A 93 -2.45 -24.80 -10.93
C ASP A 93 -1.71 -25.16 -12.24
N ASN A 94 -1.72 -24.26 -13.25
CA ASN A 94 -1.13 -24.51 -14.56
C ASN A 94 0.34 -24.09 -14.67
N LEU A 95 0.71 -22.91 -14.08
CA LEU A 95 2.03 -22.28 -14.23
C LEU A 95 2.87 -22.29 -12.94
N GLY A 96 2.27 -22.72 -11.83
CA GLY A 96 2.90 -22.78 -10.51
C GLY A 96 2.78 -21.50 -9.71
N HIS A 97 2.94 -21.61 -8.39
CA HIS A 97 2.78 -20.49 -7.45
C HIS A 97 3.73 -19.30 -7.71
N ARG A 98 4.94 -19.57 -8.22
CA ARG A 98 5.88 -18.51 -8.58
C ARG A 98 5.32 -17.62 -9.71
N ALA A 99 4.71 -18.22 -10.72
CA ALA A 99 4.04 -17.48 -11.80
C ALA A 99 2.83 -16.68 -11.27
N GLY A 100 2.08 -17.23 -10.31
CA GLY A 100 1.03 -16.51 -9.61
C GLY A 100 1.53 -15.29 -8.85
N ASP A 101 2.67 -15.41 -8.15
CA ASP A 101 3.29 -14.28 -7.45
C ASP A 101 3.75 -13.18 -8.44
N GLU A 102 4.39 -13.56 -9.54
CA GLU A 102 4.81 -12.64 -10.60
C GLU A 102 3.60 -11.95 -11.26
N LEU A 103 2.50 -12.68 -11.48
CA LEU A 103 1.23 -12.12 -11.94
C LEU A 103 0.68 -11.08 -10.96
N LEU A 104 0.64 -11.36 -9.66
CA LEU A 104 0.17 -10.44 -8.63
C LEU A 104 1.00 -9.15 -8.59
N VAL A 105 2.32 -9.25 -8.76
CA VAL A 105 3.22 -8.08 -8.85
C VAL A 105 2.90 -7.26 -10.10
N ALA A 106 2.83 -7.89 -11.27
CA ALA A 106 2.53 -7.21 -12.53
C ALA A 106 1.13 -6.57 -12.53
N LEU A 107 0.13 -7.28 -11.99
CA LEU A 107 -1.23 -6.77 -11.80
C LEU A 107 -1.25 -5.54 -10.89
N SER A 108 -0.54 -5.61 -9.76
CA SER A 108 -0.47 -4.50 -8.81
C SER A 108 0.09 -3.23 -9.45
N GLN A 109 1.05 -3.37 -10.36
CA GLN A 109 1.61 -2.26 -11.13
C GLN A 109 0.58 -1.67 -12.10
N ARG A 110 -0.16 -2.50 -12.85
CA ARG A 110 -1.23 -2.03 -13.75
C ARG A 110 -2.33 -1.31 -12.99
N LEU A 111 -2.80 -1.87 -11.87
CA LEU A 111 -3.80 -1.21 -11.02
C LEU A 111 -3.31 0.13 -10.47
N ARG A 112 -2.04 0.21 -10.06
CA ARG A 112 -1.45 1.47 -9.57
C ARG A 112 -1.42 2.54 -10.66
N HIS A 113 -1.16 2.19 -11.91
CA HIS A 113 -1.18 3.14 -13.04
C HIS A 113 -2.60 3.66 -13.35
N CYS A 114 -3.64 2.90 -13.03
CA CYS A 114 -5.02 3.37 -13.14
C CYS A 114 -5.42 4.37 -12.04
N CYS A 115 -4.74 4.32 -10.89
CA CYS A 115 -5.11 5.11 -9.72
C CYS A 115 -4.41 6.49 -9.72
N CYS A 116 -5.16 7.56 -9.47
CA CYS A 116 -4.58 8.85 -9.14
C CYS A 116 -4.05 8.87 -7.70
N GLU A 117 -3.30 9.91 -7.32
CA GLU A 117 -2.65 10.04 -6.03
C GLU A 117 -3.61 10.03 -4.83
N GLU A 118 -4.87 10.43 -5.03
CA GLU A 118 -5.89 10.50 -3.99
C GLU A 118 -6.49 9.12 -3.66
N VAL A 119 -6.40 8.14 -4.57
CA VAL A 119 -6.90 6.76 -4.38
C VAL A 119 -5.86 5.95 -3.61
N ARG A 120 -6.32 5.19 -2.62
CA ARG A 120 -5.46 4.22 -1.92
C ARG A 120 -5.71 2.83 -2.42
N LEU A 121 -4.67 2.22 -2.94
CA LEU A 121 -4.67 0.83 -3.39
C LEU A 121 -3.92 -0.04 -2.38
N GLY A 122 -4.53 -1.13 -1.97
CA GLY A 122 -3.92 -2.12 -1.09
C GLY A 122 -4.29 -3.55 -1.45
N ARG A 123 -3.55 -4.49 -0.86
CA ARG A 123 -3.78 -5.93 -0.98
C ARG A 123 -4.08 -6.52 0.41
N LEU A 124 -5.14 -7.29 0.50
CA LEU A 124 -5.56 -7.92 1.77
C LEU A 124 -4.88 -9.28 1.99
N GLY A 125 -4.52 -9.97 0.91
CA GLY A 125 -3.90 -11.29 0.85
C GLY A 125 -4.38 -12.06 -0.37
N GLY A 126 -3.71 -13.14 -0.75
CA GLY A 126 -4.09 -13.91 -1.94
C GLY A 126 -4.26 -13.03 -3.18
N ASP A 127 -5.40 -13.12 -3.82
CA ASP A 127 -5.83 -12.40 -5.01
C ASP A 127 -6.81 -11.23 -4.71
N GLU A 128 -6.91 -10.82 -3.41
CA GLU A 128 -7.83 -9.77 -2.95
C GLU A 128 -7.15 -8.41 -2.87
N PHE A 129 -7.72 -7.40 -3.54
CA PHE A 129 -7.26 -6.02 -3.50
C PHE A 129 -8.40 -5.08 -3.08
N VAL A 130 -8.02 -3.89 -2.60
CA VAL A 130 -8.97 -2.86 -2.14
C VAL A 130 -8.55 -1.50 -2.64
N LEU A 131 -9.54 -0.71 -3.11
CA LEU A 131 -9.39 0.71 -3.34
C LEU A 131 -10.22 1.48 -2.30
N LEU A 132 -9.62 2.52 -1.71
CA LEU A 132 -10.35 3.54 -0.97
C LEU A 132 -10.44 4.80 -1.85
N LEU A 133 -11.66 5.26 -2.10
CA LEU A 133 -11.97 6.33 -3.03
C LEU A 133 -12.41 7.59 -2.26
N PRO A 134 -11.83 8.77 -2.54
CA PRO A 134 -12.18 10.00 -1.84
C PRO A 134 -13.53 10.60 -2.31
N TRP A 135 -14.16 10.03 -3.33
CA TRP A 135 -15.45 10.43 -3.87
C TRP A 135 -16.53 9.35 -3.64
N PRO A 136 -17.82 9.72 -3.72
CA PRO A 136 -18.95 8.78 -3.54
C PRO A 136 -18.94 7.62 -4.54
N SER A 137 -19.62 6.52 -4.18
CA SER A 137 -19.76 5.34 -5.05
C SER A 137 -20.47 5.65 -6.36
N GLU A 138 -21.42 6.58 -6.35
CA GLU A 138 -22.24 7.00 -7.50
C GLU A 138 -21.51 8.05 -8.40
N ASP A 139 -20.35 8.56 -7.98
CA ASP A 139 -19.57 9.52 -8.78
C ASP A 139 -19.11 8.87 -10.09
N PRO A 140 -19.27 9.53 -11.24
CA PRO A 140 -18.81 9.00 -12.53
C PRO A 140 -17.33 8.56 -12.56
N ARG A 141 -16.47 9.20 -11.75
CA ARG A 141 -15.06 8.80 -11.58
C ARG A 141 -14.91 7.37 -11.07
N THR A 142 -15.82 6.91 -10.22
CA THR A 142 -15.79 5.55 -9.68
C THR A 142 -16.00 4.52 -10.79
N SER A 143 -17.02 4.68 -11.62
CA SER A 143 -17.29 3.77 -12.74
C SER A 143 -16.24 3.86 -13.82
N HIS A 144 -15.67 5.06 -14.04
CA HIS A 144 -14.57 5.26 -14.99
C HIS A 144 -13.31 4.52 -14.53
N LEU A 145 -12.90 4.69 -13.25
CA LEU A 145 -11.76 3.97 -12.66
C LEU A 145 -11.96 2.45 -12.71
N ALA A 146 -13.15 1.96 -12.37
CA ALA A 146 -13.44 0.53 -12.42
C ALA A 146 -13.26 -0.04 -13.83
N ARG A 147 -13.77 0.65 -14.85
CA ARG A 147 -13.56 0.26 -16.27
C ARG A 147 -12.10 0.29 -16.66
N GLN A 148 -11.38 1.37 -16.33
CA GLN A 148 -9.94 1.45 -16.58
C GLN A 148 -9.16 0.28 -15.98
N CYS A 149 -9.48 -0.10 -14.73
CA CYS A 149 -8.86 -1.27 -14.08
C CYS A 149 -9.16 -2.57 -14.84
N ILE A 150 -10.43 -2.79 -15.22
CA ILE A 150 -10.84 -3.99 -15.96
C ILE A 150 -10.15 -4.04 -17.33
N ASP A 151 -10.14 -2.93 -18.07
CA ASP A 151 -9.53 -2.84 -19.41
C ASP A 151 -8.00 -3.05 -19.33
N ALA A 152 -7.34 -2.47 -18.33
CA ALA A 152 -5.90 -2.64 -18.11
C ALA A 152 -5.51 -4.11 -17.84
N ILE A 153 -6.41 -4.89 -17.23
CA ILE A 153 -6.17 -6.30 -16.90
C ILE A 153 -6.61 -7.24 -18.03
N ALA A 154 -7.46 -6.79 -18.97
CA ALA A 154 -7.88 -7.59 -20.11
C ALA A 154 -6.72 -7.99 -21.03
N THR A 155 -5.64 -7.22 -21.08
CA THR A 155 -4.41 -7.57 -21.79
C THR A 155 -3.67 -8.66 -21.04
N PRO A 156 -3.34 -9.80 -21.67
CA PRO A 156 -2.62 -10.88 -21.03
C PRO A 156 -1.29 -10.43 -20.39
N PHE A 157 -0.83 -11.21 -19.44
CA PHE A 157 0.44 -11.00 -18.74
C PHE A 157 1.49 -11.95 -19.29
N GLU A 158 2.58 -11.40 -19.78
CA GLU A 158 3.77 -12.19 -20.13
C GLU A 158 4.50 -12.58 -18.84
N LEU A 159 4.59 -13.87 -18.57
CA LEU A 159 5.26 -14.44 -17.40
C LEU A 159 6.40 -15.36 -17.88
N PRO A 160 7.44 -15.59 -17.06
CA PRO A 160 8.59 -16.43 -17.47
C PRO A 160 8.22 -17.84 -17.96
N ASN A 161 7.12 -18.40 -17.44
CA ASN A 161 6.67 -19.75 -17.77
C ASN A 161 5.48 -19.80 -18.73
N GLY A 162 5.13 -18.68 -19.37
CA GLY A 162 4.01 -18.59 -20.31
C GLY A 162 3.18 -17.34 -20.14
N GLU A 163 2.07 -17.26 -20.83
CA GLU A 163 1.14 -16.16 -20.82
C GLU A 163 -0.04 -16.46 -19.90
N ALA A 164 -0.47 -15.49 -19.09
CA ALA A 164 -1.65 -15.61 -18.24
C ALA A 164 -2.70 -14.56 -18.61
N ALA A 165 -3.94 -15.00 -18.81
CA ALA A 165 -5.11 -14.15 -18.99
C ALA A 165 -6.03 -14.31 -17.78
N VAL A 166 -6.30 -13.24 -17.08
CA VAL A 166 -7.19 -13.16 -15.91
C VAL A 166 -8.24 -12.07 -16.10
N GLY A 167 -9.25 -12.07 -15.24
CA GLY A 167 -10.23 -11.00 -15.17
C GLY A 167 -10.27 -10.34 -13.81
N LEU A 168 -11.04 -9.26 -13.67
CA LEU A 168 -11.35 -8.64 -12.39
C LEU A 168 -12.85 -8.66 -12.15
N SER A 169 -13.24 -9.09 -10.95
CA SER A 169 -14.56 -8.87 -10.39
C SER A 169 -14.45 -7.82 -9.28
N MET A 170 -15.19 -6.72 -9.41
CA MET A 170 -15.08 -5.57 -8.52
C MET A 170 -16.45 -5.27 -7.88
N GLY A 171 -16.46 -5.10 -6.56
CA GLY A 171 -17.66 -4.65 -5.83
C GLY A 171 -17.39 -3.30 -5.18
N ILE A 172 -18.32 -2.37 -5.37
CA ILE A 172 -18.20 -1.00 -4.87
C ILE A 172 -19.29 -0.73 -3.84
N ALA A 173 -18.93 -0.15 -2.72
CA ALA A 173 -19.85 0.24 -1.66
C ALA A 173 -19.56 1.65 -1.13
N ALA A 174 -20.63 2.40 -0.87
CA ALA A 174 -20.52 3.68 -0.17
C ALA A 174 -20.04 3.47 1.26
N ILE A 175 -19.15 4.33 1.75
CA ILE A 175 -18.75 4.39 3.17
C ILE A 175 -19.76 5.27 3.91
N ARG A 176 -20.38 4.74 4.95
CA ARG A 176 -21.37 5.42 5.79
C ARG A 176 -20.69 5.96 7.05
N PRO A 177 -21.23 7.02 7.67
CA PRO A 177 -20.62 7.63 8.87
C PRO A 177 -20.38 6.67 10.04
N GLN A 178 -21.21 5.62 10.16
CA GLN A 178 -21.14 4.63 11.24
C GLN A 178 -20.34 3.37 10.88
N ASP A 179 -19.80 3.30 9.68
CA ASP A 179 -19.06 2.11 9.26
C ASP A 179 -17.66 2.06 9.87
N ASP A 180 -17.27 0.88 10.31
CA ASP A 180 -15.89 0.51 10.38
C ASP A 180 -15.39 -0.10 9.06
N PHE A 181 -14.09 -0.30 8.96
CA PHE A 181 -13.46 -0.87 7.76
C PHE A 181 -14.07 -2.24 7.37
N SER A 182 -14.30 -3.09 8.36
CA SER A 182 -14.82 -4.45 8.15
C SER A 182 -16.25 -4.44 7.61
N THR A 183 -17.09 -3.56 8.14
CA THR A 183 -18.49 -3.41 7.69
C THR A 183 -18.58 -2.88 6.27
N ALA A 184 -17.80 -1.85 5.93
CA ALA A 184 -17.75 -1.31 4.57
C ALA A 184 -17.19 -2.34 3.58
N LEU A 185 -16.11 -3.04 3.97
CA LEU A 185 -15.50 -4.08 3.17
C LEU A 185 -16.46 -5.24 2.87
N ALA A 186 -17.22 -5.71 3.88
CA ALA A 186 -18.19 -6.78 3.70
C ALA A 186 -19.29 -6.42 2.69
N ARG A 187 -19.73 -5.15 2.63
CA ARG A 187 -20.68 -4.71 1.60
C ARG A 187 -20.09 -4.68 0.20
N ALA A 188 -18.83 -4.23 0.10
CA ALA A 188 -18.13 -4.27 -1.18
C ALA A 188 -17.89 -5.71 -1.66
N ASP A 189 -17.54 -6.64 -0.77
CA ASP A 189 -17.42 -8.06 -1.07
C ASP A 189 -18.76 -8.67 -1.56
N GLN A 190 -19.87 -8.34 -0.89
CA GLN A 190 -21.20 -8.78 -1.36
C GLN A 190 -21.53 -8.26 -2.78
N ALA A 191 -21.15 -7.02 -3.09
CA ALA A 191 -21.32 -6.45 -4.42
C ALA A 191 -20.42 -7.19 -5.44
N MET A 192 -19.18 -7.45 -5.12
CA MET A 192 -18.24 -8.23 -5.95
C MET A 192 -18.76 -9.66 -6.21
N TYR A 193 -19.31 -10.31 -5.19
CA TYR A 193 -19.88 -11.65 -5.34
C TYR A 193 -21.04 -11.69 -6.35
N ARG A 194 -21.85 -10.62 -6.44
CA ARG A 194 -22.90 -10.50 -7.48
C ARG A 194 -22.29 -10.46 -8.87
N VAL A 195 -21.18 -9.72 -9.06
CA VAL A 195 -20.44 -9.69 -10.33
C VAL A 195 -19.96 -11.09 -10.70
N LYS A 196 -19.37 -11.82 -9.77
CA LYS A 196 -18.92 -13.21 -10.02
C LYS A 196 -20.04 -14.14 -10.47
N ARG A 197 -21.24 -13.96 -9.89
CA ARG A 197 -22.43 -14.74 -10.29
C ARG A 197 -23.01 -14.33 -11.63
N SER A 198 -22.79 -13.09 -12.07
CA SER A 198 -23.32 -12.55 -13.34
C SER A 198 -22.40 -12.77 -14.54
N GLY A 199 -21.31 -13.53 -14.38
CA GLY A 199 -20.41 -13.88 -15.49
C GLY A 199 -18.98 -13.35 -15.32
N LYS A 200 -18.62 -12.78 -14.15
CA LYS A 200 -17.28 -12.23 -13.85
C LYS A 200 -16.91 -11.01 -14.73
N ARG A 201 -15.69 -10.51 -14.60
CA ARG A 201 -15.09 -9.44 -15.43
C ARG A 201 -15.95 -8.18 -15.49
N GLY A 202 -16.33 -7.65 -14.34
CA GLY A 202 -17.16 -6.47 -14.24
C GLY A 202 -17.14 -5.81 -12.88
N PHE A 203 -18.01 -4.84 -12.69
CA PHE A 203 -18.18 -4.17 -11.39
C PHE A 203 -19.66 -3.94 -11.06
N HIS A 204 -19.96 -3.81 -9.79
CA HIS A 204 -21.31 -3.52 -9.26
C HIS A 204 -21.24 -2.56 -8.08
#